data_270134a7d551db0e11b9211560b3935f
#
_entry.id   270134a7d551db0e11b9211560b3935f
#
_cell.length_a   1.000
_cell.length_b   1.000
_cell.length_c   1.000
_cell.angle_alpha   90.00
_cell.angle_beta   90.00
_cell.angle_gamma   90.00
#
_symmetry.space_group_name_H-M   'P 1'
#
loop_
_entity.id
_entity.type
_entity.pdbx_description
1 polymer ?
#
loop_
_entity_poly.entity_id
_entity_poly.type
_entity_poly.pdbx_seq_one_letter_code
_entity_poly.pdbx_strand_id
1 'polypeptide(L)'
;MKTTTELQLVPITKLVPYVNNARTHSPEQIMKLRSSLREFGFINPVIIDRDFGVIAGHGRILAAKEEGITEVPCVFADHLTEAQKKAYIIADNRMAMDAGWDEELLRVEIEALQAADFDPLLTGFSDEELADLFADDSGKDVKDDDFDLTAALEKASFVEPGDVWTVGRHRLVCGDATSEEDVVKLMDGKRANLLLTDPPYGVSFKSASGLTIQNDSMKDEEFYKFLLSAFQRAADHMEKGGAAYVFHADTEGLNFRRAFVDAGFHLAGCCIWVKDSLVLGRSDYQWQHEPVLYGFLQNGKHPWFSDRKQTTIWNFAKPKRNANHPTCKPLDLLAYPIGNSTQENAIVVDTFGGSGSTMMACEQMNRTCFMMELDGKYASVILRRAVENGIGPEDIFVDRGGEKIPYTDLVKEVELPDEQ
;
A
#
# COMPACT_ATOMS: atom_id res chain seq x y z
N MET A 1 -17.13 48.81 -5.73
CA MET A 1 -17.38 47.42 -6.14
C MET A 1 -18.88 47.23 -6.20
N LYS A 2 -19.47 46.86 -7.37
CA LYS A 2 -20.91 46.55 -7.46
C LYS A 2 -21.05 45.06 -7.16
N THR A 3 -21.78 44.73 -6.11
CA THR A 3 -22.13 43.36 -5.72
C THR A 3 -23.53 43.03 -6.25
N THR A 4 -23.67 41.88 -6.89
CA THR A 4 -24.94 41.29 -7.29
C THR A 4 -25.50 40.53 -6.09
N THR A 5 -26.73 40.83 -5.65
CA THR A 5 -27.23 40.37 -4.34
C THR A 5 -28.56 39.63 -4.39
N GLU A 6 -29.23 39.52 -5.55
CA GLU A 6 -30.51 38.83 -5.66
C GLU A 6 -30.40 37.51 -6.39
N LEU A 7 -30.76 36.43 -5.67
CA LEU A 7 -30.91 35.08 -6.20
C LEU A 7 -32.40 34.88 -6.55
N GLN A 8 -32.68 34.50 -7.77
CA GLN A 8 -34.05 34.25 -8.25
C GLN A 8 -34.13 32.87 -8.90
N LEU A 9 -35.25 32.18 -8.69
CA LEU A 9 -35.57 30.96 -9.44
C LEU A 9 -36.11 31.35 -10.80
N VAL A 10 -35.46 30.83 -11.85
CA VAL A 10 -35.84 31.12 -13.23
C VAL A 10 -36.15 29.83 -13.96
N PRO A 11 -37.31 29.74 -14.66
CA PRO A 11 -37.61 28.61 -15.51
C PRO A 11 -36.52 28.37 -16.56
N ILE A 12 -36.05 27.14 -16.67
CA ILE A 12 -34.97 26.79 -17.61
C ILE A 12 -35.37 27.12 -19.06
N THR A 13 -36.65 27.07 -19.37
CA THR A 13 -37.17 27.36 -20.69
C THR A 13 -37.03 28.85 -21.11
N LYS A 14 -36.80 29.74 -20.14
CA LYS A 14 -36.56 31.18 -20.40
C LYS A 14 -35.08 31.47 -20.65
N LEU A 15 -34.17 30.57 -20.24
CA LEU A 15 -32.73 30.78 -20.36
C LEU A 15 -32.27 30.69 -21.82
N VAL A 16 -31.55 31.70 -22.28
CA VAL A 16 -31.02 31.79 -23.63
C VAL A 16 -29.48 31.46 -23.58
N PRO A 17 -29.07 30.28 -24.07
CA PRO A 17 -27.65 29.95 -24.11
C PRO A 17 -26.88 30.91 -25.00
N TYR A 18 -25.65 31.25 -24.58
CA TYR A 18 -24.77 32.08 -25.40
C TYR A 18 -24.30 31.30 -26.63
N VAL A 19 -24.65 31.75 -27.83
CA VAL A 19 -24.43 31.05 -29.11
C VAL A 19 -22.94 30.83 -29.40
N ASN A 20 -22.07 31.79 -29.01
CA ASN A 20 -20.61 31.70 -29.23
C ASN A 20 -19.85 31.15 -27.99
N ASN A 21 -20.48 30.28 -27.19
CA ASN A 21 -19.79 29.64 -26.08
C ASN A 21 -18.72 28.70 -26.62
N ALA A 22 -17.43 29.06 -26.39
CA ALA A 22 -16.30 28.28 -26.85
C ALA A 22 -16.05 27.00 -25.99
N ARG A 23 -16.67 26.89 -24.81
CA ARG A 23 -16.52 25.74 -23.93
C ARG A 23 -17.49 24.63 -24.34
N THR A 24 -16.91 23.46 -24.66
CA THR A 24 -17.63 22.21 -24.89
C THR A 24 -17.78 21.42 -23.58
N HIS A 25 -18.82 20.63 -23.48
CA HIS A 25 -19.08 19.75 -22.33
C HIS A 25 -19.17 18.31 -22.82
N SER A 26 -18.31 17.43 -22.29
CA SER A 26 -18.38 16.00 -22.61
C SER A 26 -19.59 15.34 -21.90
N PRO A 27 -20.10 14.21 -22.42
CA PRO A 27 -21.13 13.43 -21.74
C PRO A 27 -20.73 13.04 -20.30
N GLU A 28 -19.45 12.69 -20.08
CA GLU A 28 -18.90 12.34 -18.76
C GLU A 28 -18.97 13.53 -17.80
N GLN A 29 -18.61 14.73 -18.27
CA GLN A 29 -18.72 15.96 -17.45
C GLN A 29 -20.16 16.25 -17.07
N ILE A 30 -21.10 16.11 -18.00
CA ILE A 30 -22.53 16.30 -17.70
C ILE A 30 -23.00 15.26 -16.67
N MET A 31 -22.54 14.01 -16.76
CA MET A 31 -22.87 12.95 -15.81
C MET A 31 -22.35 13.29 -14.39
N LYS A 32 -21.11 13.76 -14.26
CA LYS A 32 -20.54 14.25 -12.99
C LYS A 32 -21.36 15.40 -12.41
N LEU A 33 -21.75 16.38 -13.23
CA LEU A 33 -22.62 17.49 -12.80
C LEU A 33 -24.00 17.03 -12.35
N ARG A 34 -24.61 16.05 -13.02
CA ARG A 34 -25.88 15.44 -12.62
C ARG A 34 -25.80 14.78 -11.26
N SER A 35 -24.75 13.95 -11.02
CA SER A 35 -24.51 13.32 -9.72
C SER A 35 -24.35 14.35 -8.61
N SER A 36 -23.59 15.41 -8.86
CA SER A 36 -23.45 16.55 -7.94
C SER A 36 -24.76 17.26 -7.63
N LEU A 37 -25.61 17.48 -8.65
CA LEU A 37 -26.94 18.09 -8.46
C LEU A 37 -27.90 17.21 -7.65
N ARG A 38 -27.81 15.89 -7.78
CA ARG A 38 -28.63 14.94 -7.00
C ARG A 38 -28.21 14.93 -5.53
N GLU A 39 -26.92 14.94 -5.26
CA GLU A 39 -26.37 14.80 -3.90
C GLU A 39 -26.43 16.13 -3.13
N PHE A 40 -25.93 17.20 -3.75
CA PHE A 40 -25.76 18.49 -3.08
C PHE A 40 -26.84 19.51 -3.40
N GLY A 41 -27.70 19.22 -4.38
CA GLY A 41 -28.63 20.21 -4.90
C GLY A 41 -27.96 21.27 -5.79
N PHE A 42 -28.73 22.29 -6.17
CA PHE A 42 -28.24 23.37 -7.04
C PHE A 42 -27.64 24.52 -6.20
N ILE A 43 -26.43 24.32 -5.66
CA ILE A 43 -25.76 25.25 -4.73
C ILE A 43 -25.18 26.47 -5.47
N ASN A 44 -24.51 26.24 -6.62
CA ASN A 44 -23.80 27.28 -7.35
C ASN A 44 -24.70 27.85 -8.46
N PRO A 45 -25.24 29.10 -8.34
CA PRO A 45 -26.22 29.62 -9.25
C PRO A 45 -25.71 29.88 -10.68
N VAL A 46 -26.63 29.98 -11.63
CA VAL A 46 -26.35 30.40 -13.01
C VAL A 46 -26.25 31.92 -13.04
N ILE A 47 -25.28 32.48 -13.77
CA ILE A 47 -25.17 33.93 -13.99
C ILE A 47 -25.83 34.26 -15.32
N ILE A 48 -26.78 35.21 -15.27
CA ILE A 48 -27.57 35.64 -16.44
C ILE A 48 -27.62 37.17 -16.54
N ASP A 49 -28.02 37.67 -17.69
CA ASP A 49 -28.39 39.08 -17.86
C ASP A 49 -29.92 39.27 -17.77
N ARG A 50 -30.38 40.53 -17.88
CA ARG A 50 -31.80 40.90 -17.81
C ARG A 50 -32.66 40.32 -18.93
N ASP A 51 -32.05 39.91 -20.05
CA ASP A 51 -32.73 39.28 -21.19
C ASP A 51 -32.63 37.75 -21.11
N PHE A 52 -32.28 37.21 -19.91
CA PHE A 52 -32.09 35.79 -19.62
C PHE A 52 -30.94 35.15 -20.40
N GLY A 53 -30.04 35.94 -20.98
CA GLY A 53 -28.84 35.46 -21.64
C GLY A 53 -27.86 34.83 -20.62
N VAL A 54 -27.45 33.59 -20.87
CA VAL A 54 -26.56 32.86 -19.96
C VAL A 54 -25.13 33.34 -20.11
N ILE A 55 -24.54 33.85 -19.02
CA ILE A 55 -23.16 34.30 -18.93
C ILE A 55 -22.25 33.19 -18.38
N ALA A 56 -22.68 32.49 -17.30
CA ALA A 56 -21.95 31.36 -16.75
C ALA A 56 -22.87 30.26 -16.24
N GLY A 57 -22.44 29.00 -16.29
CA GLY A 57 -23.19 27.84 -15.80
C GLY A 57 -23.88 27.00 -16.89
N HIS A 58 -23.44 27.07 -18.14
CA HIS A 58 -24.03 26.30 -19.26
C HIS A 58 -24.09 24.80 -18.99
N GLY A 59 -23.01 24.19 -18.48
CA GLY A 59 -22.97 22.75 -18.14
C GLY A 59 -23.99 22.38 -17.05
N ARG A 60 -24.19 23.24 -16.04
CA ARG A 60 -25.18 23.01 -14.97
C ARG A 60 -26.61 23.06 -15.50
N ILE A 61 -26.90 23.93 -16.47
CA ILE A 61 -28.19 23.98 -17.13
C ILE A 61 -28.45 22.71 -17.93
N LEU A 62 -27.44 22.19 -18.64
CA LEU A 62 -27.56 20.92 -19.37
C LEU A 62 -27.85 19.76 -18.42
N ALA A 63 -27.08 19.66 -17.35
CA ALA A 63 -27.29 18.64 -16.32
C ALA A 63 -28.67 18.73 -15.66
N ALA A 64 -29.11 19.95 -15.31
CA ALA A 64 -30.44 20.19 -14.75
C ALA A 64 -31.58 19.81 -15.69
N LYS A 65 -31.44 20.05 -16.98
CA LYS A 65 -32.42 19.61 -17.99
C LYS A 65 -32.57 18.10 -18.05
N GLU A 66 -31.44 17.38 -18.01
CA GLU A 66 -31.42 15.91 -18.00
C GLU A 66 -31.97 15.31 -16.69
N GLU A 67 -31.85 16.05 -15.57
CA GLU A 67 -32.45 15.67 -14.28
C GLU A 67 -33.94 16.08 -14.17
N GLY A 68 -34.52 16.71 -15.18
CA GLY A 68 -35.93 17.15 -15.17
C GLY A 68 -36.20 18.33 -14.25
N ILE A 69 -35.17 19.09 -13.86
CA ILE A 69 -35.31 20.31 -13.06
C ILE A 69 -35.91 21.38 -13.94
N THR A 70 -36.99 21.98 -13.50
CA THR A 70 -37.74 22.97 -14.30
C THR A 70 -37.33 24.42 -14.05
N GLU A 71 -36.81 24.72 -12.85
CA GLU A 71 -36.36 26.05 -12.45
C GLU A 71 -34.97 25.95 -11.80
N VAL A 72 -34.12 26.93 -12.07
CA VAL A 72 -32.73 26.95 -11.52
C VAL A 72 -32.47 28.31 -10.86
N PRO A 73 -31.62 28.32 -9.79
CA PRO A 73 -31.24 29.55 -9.15
C PRO A 73 -30.33 30.38 -10.07
N CYS A 74 -30.70 31.63 -10.28
CA CYS A 74 -29.97 32.56 -11.13
C CYS A 74 -29.60 33.83 -10.39
N VAL A 75 -28.49 34.42 -10.80
CA VAL A 75 -28.03 35.74 -10.36
C VAL A 75 -27.92 36.65 -11.57
N PHE A 76 -28.48 37.86 -11.47
CA PHE A 76 -28.48 38.84 -12.56
C PHE A 76 -27.22 39.71 -12.53
N ALA A 77 -26.48 39.74 -13.65
CA ALA A 77 -25.27 40.53 -13.83
C ALA A 77 -25.53 41.74 -14.76
N ASP A 78 -26.59 42.52 -14.45
CA ASP A 78 -27.11 43.62 -15.28
C ASP A 78 -26.16 44.82 -15.41
N HIS A 79 -25.13 44.88 -14.58
CA HIS A 79 -24.15 45.96 -14.58
C HIS A 79 -23.05 45.81 -15.63
N LEU A 80 -23.00 44.65 -16.32
CA LEU A 80 -21.96 44.38 -17.32
C LEU A 80 -22.38 44.90 -18.70
N THR A 81 -21.46 45.58 -19.37
CA THR A 81 -21.59 45.90 -20.80
C THR A 81 -21.42 44.62 -21.66
N GLU A 82 -21.86 44.66 -22.91
CA GLU A 82 -21.73 43.52 -23.84
C GLU A 82 -20.26 43.05 -23.99
N ALA A 83 -19.29 43.97 -24.03
CA ALA A 83 -17.90 43.64 -24.09
C ALA A 83 -17.42 42.96 -22.80
N GLN A 84 -17.89 43.43 -21.63
CA GLN A 84 -17.56 42.84 -20.32
C GLN A 84 -18.17 41.44 -20.16
N LYS A 85 -19.41 41.21 -20.64
CA LYS A 85 -20.05 39.88 -20.65
C LYS A 85 -19.19 38.88 -21.43
N LYS A 86 -18.79 39.22 -22.66
CA LYS A 86 -17.92 38.37 -23.50
C LYS A 86 -16.58 38.09 -22.84
N ALA A 87 -15.94 39.12 -22.29
CA ALA A 87 -14.67 38.95 -21.58
C ALA A 87 -14.82 38.06 -20.33
N TYR A 88 -15.90 38.22 -19.56
CA TYR A 88 -16.17 37.42 -18.37
C TYR A 88 -16.41 35.96 -18.70
N ILE A 89 -17.21 35.67 -19.77
CA ILE A 89 -17.43 34.27 -20.21
C ILE A 89 -16.10 33.55 -20.50
N ILE A 90 -15.14 34.24 -21.12
CA ILE A 90 -13.84 33.67 -21.42
C ILE A 90 -13.00 33.54 -20.13
N ALA A 91 -12.97 34.60 -19.30
CA ALA A 91 -12.17 34.64 -18.08
C ALA A 91 -12.63 33.60 -17.05
N ASP A 92 -13.94 33.45 -16.80
CA ASP A 92 -14.50 32.48 -15.89
C ASP A 92 -14.10 31.03 -16.26
N ASN A 93 -14.18 30.73 -17.56
CA ASN A 93 -13.74 29.43 -18.06
C ASN A 93 -12.22 29.20 -17.98
N ARG A 94 -11.42 30.24 -18.24
CA ARG A 94 -9.96 30.15 -18.23
C ARG A 94 -9.39 30.02 -16.81
N MET A 95 -9.85 30.88 -15.89
CA MET A 95 -9.38 30.86 -14.50
C MET A 95 -9.64 29.53 -13.79
N ALA A 96 -10.77 28.87 -14.11
CA ALA A 96 -11.05 27.54 -13.57
C ALA A 96 -10.06 26.45 -14.03
N MET A 97 -9.35 26.68 -15.15
CA MET A 97 -8.35 25.73 -15.68
C MET A 97 -6.94 26.01 -15.13
N ASP A 98 -6.69 27.20 -14.57
CA ASP A 98 -5.35 27.58 -14.09
C ASP A 98 -5.14 27.18 -12.61
N ALA A 99 -6.18 26.73 -11.90
CA ALA A 99 -6.05 26.22 -10.53
C ALA A 99 -5.57 24.77 -10.54
N GLY A 100 -4.61 24.48 -9.68
CA GLY A 100 -4.16 23.12 -9.39
C GLY A 100 -4.64 22.64 -8.01
N TRP A 101 -4.29 21.43 -7.66
CA TRP A 101 -4.53 20.83 -6.36
C TRP A 101 -3.23 20.74 -5.56
N ASP A 102 -3.32 20.94 -4.26
CA ASP A 102 -2.34 20.46 -3.31
C ASP A 102 -2.66 18.98 -3.05
N GLU A 103 -1.85 18.09 -3.62
CA GLU A 103 -2.15 16.67 -3.62
C GLU A 103 -2.10 16.06 -2.22
N GLU A 104 -1.23 16.54 -1.31
CA GLU A 104 -1.18 16.05 0.07
C GLU A 104 -2.45 16.41 0.84
N LEU A 105 -2.88 17.66 0.73
CA LEU A 105 -4.14 18.09 1.36
C LEU A 105 -5.35 17.41 0.73
N LEU A 106 -5.35 17.24 -0.59
CA LEU A 106 -6.42 16.54 -1.29
C LEU A 106 -6.55 15.08 -0.85
N ARG A 107 -5.43 14.37 -0.66
CA ARG A 107 -5.42 13.00 -0.12
C ARG A 107 -6.09 12.94 1.24
N VAL A 108 -5.69 13.81 2.16
CA VAL A 108 -6.26 13.86 3.52
C VAL A 108 -7.77 14.08 3.50
N GLU A 109 -8.28 14.98 2.66
CA GLU A 109 -9.71 15.25 2.53
C GLU A 109 -10.47 14.07 1.92
N ILE A 110 -9.92 13.43 0.89
CA ILE A 110 -10.55 12.24 0.28
C ILE A 110 -10.57 11.07 1.27
N GLU A 111 -9.51 10.84 2.04
CA GLU A 111 -9.47 9.82 3.10
C GLU A 111 -10.52 10.10 4.19
N ALA A 112 -10.67 11.35 4.60
CA ALA A 112 -11.67 11.73 5.58
C ALA A 112 -13.11 11.47 5.08
N LEU A 113 -13.38 11.71 3.78
CA LEU A 113 -14.66 11.37 3.15
C LEU A 113 -14.90 9.86 3.14
N GLN A 114 -13.88 9.07 2.78
CA GLN A 114 -13.95 7.60 2.81
C GLN A 114 -14.19 7.06 4.23
N ALA A 115 -13.52 7.62 5.22
CA ALA A 115 -13.70 7.26 6.63
C ALA A 115 -15.11 7.59 7.14
N ALA A 116 -15.76 8.62 6.57
CA ALA A 116 -17.15 8.99 6.83
C ALA A 116 -18.18 8.18 6.02
N ASP A 117 -17.75 7.15 5.30
CA ASP A 117 -18.59 6.32 4.39
C ASP A 117 -19.25 7.12 3.26
N PHE A 118 -18.60 8.23 2.85
CA PHE A 118 -19.04 9.07 1.75
C PHE A 118 -18.33 8.66 0.45
N ASP A 119 -19.07 8.57 -0.66
CA ASP A 119 -18.51 8.16 -1.96
C ASP A 119 -17.62 9.28 -2.56
N PRO A 120 -16.28 9.08 -2.66
CA PRO A 120 -15.38 10.09 -3.22
C PRO A 120 -15.64 10.45 -4.68
N LEU A 121 -16.29 9.58 -5.46
CA LEU A 121 -16.63 9.87 -6.87
C LEU A 121 -17.60 11.05 -7.01
N LEU A 122 -18.36 11.38 -5.94
CA LEU A 122 -19.23 12.53 -5.89
C LEU A 122 -18.48 13.88 -5.83
N THR A 123 -17.17 13.84 -5.50
CA THR A 123 -16.31 15.04 -5.56
C THR A 123 -15.99 15.48 -7.00
N GLY A 124 -16.28 14.61 -7.98
CA GLY A 124 -16.03 14.87 -9.39
C GLY A 124 -14.73 14.26 -9.94
N PHE A 125 -13.88 13.68 -9.10
CA PHE A 125 -12.77 12.85 -9.54
C PHE A 125 -13.28 11.53 -10.13
N SER A 126 -12.57 10.99 -11.10
CA SER A 126 -12.82 9.64 -11.61
C SER A 126 -12.11 8.60 -10.74
N ASP A 127 -12.51 7.32 -10.86
CA ASP A 127 -11.78 6.20 -10.26
C ASP A 127 -10.28 6.21 -10.61
N GLU A 128 -9.95 6.61 -11.85
CA GLU A 128 -8.58 6.66 -12.36
C GLU A 128 -7.80 7.83 -11.73
N GLU A 129 -8.40 9.03 -11.63
CA GLU A 129 -7.79 10.19 -10.97
C GLU A 129 -7.59 9.97 -9.46
N LEU A 130 -8.52 9.29 -8.79
CA LEU A 130 -8.37 8.91 -7.38
C LEU A 130 -7.29 7.83 -7.21
N ALA A 131 -7.25 6.83 -8.09
CA ALA A 131 -6.20 5.83 -8.07
C ALA A 131 -4.81 6.45 -8.28
N ASP A 132 -4.68 7.41 -9.21
CA ASP A 132 -3.42 8.13 -9.45
C ASP A 132 -3.03 9.02 -8.26
N LEU A 133 -4.00 9.68 -7.61
CA LEU A 133 -3.77 10.48 -6.40
C LEU A 133 -3.23 9.63 -5.24
N PHE A 134 -3.70 8.39 -5.11
CA PHE A 134 -3.28 7.44 -4.10
C PHE A 134 -2.19 6.48 -4.58
N ALA A 135 -1.82 6.52 -5.87
CA ALA A 135 -0.69 5.75 -6.38
C ALA A 135 0.58 6.26 -5.69
N ASP A 136 1.18 5.37 -4.91
CA ASP A 136 2.45 5.66 -4.27
C ASP A 136 3.56 5.48 -5.32
N ASP A 137 4.20 6.57 -5.71
CA ASP A 137 5.33 6.56 -6.64
C ASP A 137 6.59 5.95 -6.01
N SER A 138 6.58 5.72 -4.68
CA SER A 138 7.73 5.22 -3.92
C SER A 138 8.10 3.77 -4.27
N GLY A 139 7.18 2.98 -4.85
CA GLY A 139 7.45 1.59 -5.23
C GLY A 139 8.14 1.40 -6.58
N LYS A 140 8.22 2.46 -7.41
CA LYS A 140 8.78 2.35 -8.78
C LYS A 140 10.32 2.37 -8.84
N ASP A 141 11.00 2.81 -7.77
CA ASP A 141 12.45 2.99 -7.72
C ASP A 141 13.19 2.12 -6.68
N VAL A 142 12.52 1.13 -6.08
CA VAL A 142 13.19 0.21 -5.14
C VAL A 142 14.25 -0.58 -5.89
N LYS A 143 15.49 -0.47 -5.41
CA LYS A 143 16.66 -1.14 -6.00
C LYS A 143 17.06 -2.31 -5.13
N ASP A 144 17.30 -3.44 -5.78
CA ASP A 144 17.93 -4.59 -5.12
C ASP A 144 19.29 -4.19 -4.57
N ASP A 145 19.60 -4.69 -3.39
CA ASP A 145 20.91 -4.52 -2.77
C ASP A 145 21.87 -5.63 -3.25
N ASP A 146 23.17 -5.33 -3.29
CA ASP A 146 24.21 -6.31 -3.61
C ASP A 146 24.64 -7.12 -2.38
N PHE A 147 23.75 -7.32 -1.38
CA PHE A 147 24.04 -7.97 -0.12
C PHE A 147 24.47 -9.44 -0.31
N ASP A 148 25.57 -9.84 0.30
CA ASP A 148 26.09 -11.20 0.25
C ASP A 148 25.65 -12.00 1.49
N LEU A 149 24.52 -12.70 1.36
CA LEU A 149 23.94 -13.51 2.43
C LEU A 149 24.91 -14.63 2.89
N THR A 150 25.66 -15.26 1.96
CA THR A 150 26.60 -16.32 2.28
C THR A 150 27.70 -15.81 3.19
N ALA A 151 28.35 -14.72 2.78
CA ALA A 151 29.40 -14.09 3.58
C ALA A 151 28.90 -13.58 4.94
N ALA A 152 27.66 -13.06 4.98
CA ALA A 152 27.06 -12.59 6.23
C ALA A 152 26.76 -13.75 7.21
N LEU A 153 26.34 -14.91 6.71
CA LEU A 153 26.09 -16.10 7.51
C LEU A 153 27.37 -16.76 8.03
N GLU A 154 28.56 -16.46 7.48
CA GLU A 154 29.85 -16.92 8.02
C GLU A 154 30.29 -16.11 9.24
N LYS A 155 29.75 -14.90 9.45
CA LYS A 155 30.07 -14.06 10.61
C LYS A 155 29.42 -14.60 11.88
N ALA A 156 30.02 -14.28 13.04
CA ALA A 156 29.49 -14.66 14.34
C ALA A 156 28.11 -14.02 14.62
N SER A 157 27.25 -14.78 15.31
CA SER A 157 25.96 -14.28 15.79
C SER A 157 26.16 -13.52 17.10
N PHE A 158 25.39 -12.42 17.26
CA PHE A 158 25.33 -11.61 18.50
C PHE A 158 23.91 -11.42 19.00
N VAL A 159 22.91 -11.90 18.27
CA VAL A 159 21.50 -11.86 18.67
C VAL A 159 21.15 -13.10 19.46
N GLU A 160 20.44 -12.93 20.56
CA GLU A 160 19.98 -13.99 21.45
C GLU A 160 18.46 -14.20 21.31
N PRO A 161 17.96 -15.43 21.57
CA PRO A 161 16.51 -15.68 21.62
C PRO A 161 15.82 -14.78 22.63
N GLY A 162 14.74 -14.13 22.22
CA GLY A 162 13.98 -13.19 23.03
C GLY A 162 14.42 -11.73 22.91
N ASP A 163 15.51 -11.44 22.23
CA ASP A 163 15.96 -10.07 21.95
C ASP A 163 14.91 -9.28 21.18
N VAL A 164 14.72 -8.03 21.60
CA VAL A 164 13.86 -7.04 20.94
C VAL A 164 14.72 -5.87 20.49
N TRP A 165 14.91 -5.76 19.20
CA TRP A 165 15.75 -4.75 18.56
C TRP A 165 14.93 -3.61 18.01
N THR A 166 15.37 -2.38 18.28
CA THR A 166 14.98 -1.18 17.52
C THR A 166 15.99 -1.01 16.40
N VAL A 167 15.52 -0.82 15.16
CA VAL A 167 16.35 -0.70 13.94
C VAL A 167 15.86 0.54 13.18
N GLY A 168 16.36 1.72 13.54
CA GLY A 168 15.81 2.97 13.08
C GLY A 168 14.31 3.08 13.40
N ARG A 169 13.47 3.15 12.37
CA ARG A 169 11.99 3.12 12.52
C ARG A 169 11.41 1.72 12.67
N HIS A 170 12.19 0.68 12.37
CA HIS A 170 11.75 -0.71 12.35
C HIS A 170 11.95 -1.40 13.70
N ARG A 171 11.41 -2.61 13.80
CA ARG A 171 11.52 -3.47 14.98
C ARG A 171 11.82 -4.91 14.54
N LEU A 172 12.75 -5.55 15.23
CA LEU A 172 13.10 -6.95 15.01
C LEU A 172 13.03 -7.70 16.34
N VAL A 173 12.35 -8.84 16.35
CA VAL A 173 12.31 -9.75 17.51
C VAL A 173 12.93 -11.09 17.11
N CYS A 174 13.88 -11.57 17.93
CA CYS A 174 14.36 -12.95 17.81
C CYS A 174 13.40 -13.85 18.58
N GLY A 175 12.41 -14.46 17.88
CA GLY A 175 11.31 -15.17 18.51
C GLY A 175 10.55 -16.10 17.60
N ASP A 176 9.51 -16.74 18.14
CA ASP A 176 8.66 -17.72 17.45
C ASP A 176 7.34 -17.08 16.98
N ALA A 177 7.08 -17.13 15.68
CA ALA A 177 5.87 -16.62 15.05
C ALA A 177 4.56 -17.26 15.57
N THR A 178 4.63 -18.44 16.19
CA THR A 178 3.50 -19.13 16.81
C THR A 178 3.27 -18.72 18.27
N SER A 179 4.23 -18.02 18.89
CA SER A 179 4.19 -17.54 20.27
C SER A 179 3.44 -16.22 20.38
N GLU A 180 2.35 -16.22 21.13
CA GLU A 180 1.59 -14.98 21.45
C GLU A 180 2.48 -13.95 22.16
N GLU A 181 3.32 -14.40 23.11
CA GLU A 181 4.18 -13.51 23.89
C GLU A 181 5.18 -12.78 22.97
N ASP A 182 5.78 -13.49 22.00
CA ASP A 182 6.78 -12.91 21.11
C ASP A 182 6.14 -11.96 20.10
N VAL A 183 4.93 -12.29 19.59
CA VAL A 183 4.19 -11.40 18.70
C VAL A 183 3.71 -10.14 19.43
N VAL A 184 3.29 -10.25 20.70
CA VAL A 184 2.96 -9.08 21.53
C VAL A 184 4.18 -8.18 21.74
N LYS A 185 5.37 -8.76 22.01
CA LYS A 185 6.64 -8.01 22.10
C LYS A 185 6.96 -7.32 20.77
N LEU A 186 6.79 -8.03 19.64
CA LEU A 186 7.02 -7.45 18.31
C LEU A 186 6.12 -6.26 18.07
N MET A 187 4.81 -6.42 18.28
CA MET A 187 3.82 -5.42 17.91
C MET A 187 3.74 -4.23 18.86
N ASP A 188 4.18 -4.38 20.10
CA ASP A 188 4.27 -3.28 21.09
C ASP A 188 2.99 -2.43 21.20
N GLY A 189 1.83 -3.10 21.19
CA GLY A 189 0.51 -2.47 21.23
C GLY A 189 0.06 -1.82 19.92
N LYS A 190 0.85 -1.86 18.85
CA LYS A 190 0.50 -1.34 17.52
C LYS A 190 -0.20 -2.41 16.69
N ARG A 191 -0.80 -1.98 15.57
CA ARG A 191 -1.44 -2.86 14.60
C ARG A 191 -0.81 -2.70 13.22
N ALA A 192 -0.62 -3.83 12.52
CA ALA A 192 -0.06 -3.84 11.17
C ALA A 192 -1.14 -3.58 10.11
N ASN A 193 -0.80 -2.80 9.10
CA ASN A 193 -1.63 -2.54 7.94
C ASN A 193 -1.54 -3.68 6.91
N LEU A 194 -0.39 -4.37 6.87
CA LEU A 194 -0.07 -5.41 5.91
C LEU A 194 0.70 -6.55 6.58
N LEU A 195 0.28 -7.79 6.33
CA LEU A 195 1.09 -8.99 6.51
C LEU A 195 1.76 -9.35 5.18
N LEU A 196 3.10 -9.33 5.14
CA LEU A 196 3.88 -9.77 3.99
C LEU A 196 4.95 -10.74 4.48
N THR A 197 4.81 -12.04 4.16
CA THR A 197 5.61 -13.05 4.85
C THR A 197 5.88 -14.28 4.00
N ASP A 198 6.99 -14.97 4.31
CA ASP A 198 7.51 -16.13 3.59
C ASP A 198 7.83 -17.27 4.58
N PRO A 199 6.80 -17.99 5.10
CA PRO A 199 7.00 -19.07 6.07
C PRO A 199 7.78 -20.25 5.48
N PRO A 200 8.36 -21.14 6.32
CA PRO A 200 8.90 -22.41 5.85
C PRO A 200 7.87 -23.20 5.04
N TYR A 201 8.30 -23.86 3.96
CA TYR A 201 7.38 -24.52 3.02
C TYR A 201 7.04 -25.97 3.37
N GLY A 202 7.62 -26.55 4.43
CA GLY A 202 7.36 -27.92 4.83
C GLY A 202 8.01 -28.99 3.92
N VAL A 203 8.88 -28.57 3.02
CA VAL A 203 9.48 -29.44 1.97
C VAL A 203 10.84 -30.04 2.34
N SER A 204 11.26 -29.92 3.60
CA SER A 204 12.54 -30.43 4.11
C SER A 204 13.75 -29.92 3.30
N PHE A 205 13.80 -28.63 3.06
CA PHE A 205 14.83 -28.00 2.24
C PHE A 205 16.24 -28.25 2.81
N LYS A 206 17.14 -28.70 1.95
CA LYS A 206 18.58 -28.76 2.21
C LYS A 206 19.34 -28.09 1.08
N SER A 207 20.08 -27.03 1.40
CA SER A 207 20.95 -26.42 0.40
C SER A 207 22.14 -27.32 0.05
N ALA A 208 22.78 -27.05 -1.10
CA ALA A 208 24.03 -27.73 -1.47
C ALA A 208 25.15 -27.47 -0.45
N SER A 209 25.09 -26.38 0.32
CA SER A 209 26.00 -26.01 1.41
C SER A 209 25.61 -26.63 2.77
N GLY A 210 24.54 -27.44 2.84
CA GLY A 210 24.10 -28.11 4.08
C GLY A 210 23.20 -27.25 4.98
N LEU A 211 22.80 -26.04 4.57
CA LEU A 211 21.86 -25.19 5.31
C LEU A 211 20.47 -25.84 5.32
N THR A 212 19.85 -25.89 6.49
CA THR A 212 18.49 -26.37 6.71
C THR A 212 17.64 -25.22 7.23
N ILE A 213 16.36 -25.22 6.87
CA ILE A 213 15.37 -24.26 7.42
C ILE A 213 14.71 -24.93 8.62
N GLN A 214 14.62 -24.23 9.75
CA GLN A 214 13.92 -24.75 10.93
C GLN A 214 12.43 -24.93 10.61
N ASN A 215 11.80 -25.98 11.17
CA ASN A 215 10.39 -26.31 10.98
C ASN A 215 9.97 -26.72 9.56
N ASP A 216 10.91 -27.02 8.65
CA ASP A 216 10.62 -27.37 7.25
C ASP A 216 10.41 -28.90 7.01
N SER A 217 10.19 -29.72 8.06
CA SER A 217 10.04 -31.18 7.95
C SER A 217 8.86 -31.74 8.75
N MET A 218 7.80 -30.97 8.94
CA MET A 218 6.60 -31.37 9.68
C MET A 218 5.68 -32.27 8.84
N LYS A 219 4.87 -33.11 9.49
CA LYS A 219 3.78 -33.84 8.85
C LYS A 219 2.62 -32.88 8.52
N ASP A 220 1.80 -33.23 7.53
CA ASP A 220 0.71 -32.40 7.00
C ASP A 220 -0.14 -31.69 8.07
N GLU A 221 -0.65 -32.43 9.06
CA GLU A 221 -1.53 -31.84 10.08
C GLU A 221 -0.75 -31.00 11.12
N GLU A 222 0.50 -31.33 11.40
CA GLU A 222 1.38 -30.53 12.26
C GLU A 222 1.77 -29.24 11.55
N PHE A 223 2.07 -29.33 10.26
CA PHE A 223 2.41 -28.19 9.43
C PHE A 223 1.21 -27.23 9.26
N TYR A 224 0.01 -27.76 9.03
CA TYR A 224 -1.21 -26.95 9.03
C TYR A 224 -1.39 -26.18 10.36
N LYS A 225 -1.24 -26.86 11.51
CA LYS A 225 -1.38 -26.22 12.84
C LYS A 225 -0.34 -25.14 13.07
N PHE A 226 0.88 -25.35 12.64
CA PHE A 226 1.96 -24.37 12.68
C PHE A 226 1.58 -23.13 11.88
N LEU A 227 1.19 -23.28 10.61
CA LEU A 227 0.77 -22.18 9.76
C LEU A 227 -0.45 -21.44 10.34
N LEU A 228 -1.46 -22.19 10.79
CA LEU A 228 -2.67 -21.62 11.40
C LEU A 228 -2.32 -20.77 12.62
N SER A 229 -1.46 -21.29 13.51
CA SER A 229 -1.04 -20.55 14.70
C SER A 229 -0.33 -19.25 14.32
N ALA A 230 0.66 -19.30 13.42
CA ALA A 230 1.40 -18.12 13.00
C ALA A 230 0.49 -17.06 12.34
N PHE A 231 -0.42 -17.49 11.46
CA PHE A 231 -1.34 -16.58 10.76
C PHE A 231 -2.38 -15.98 11.71
N GLN A 232 -2.89 -16.73 12.69
CA GLN A 232 -3.80 -16.20 13.71
C GLN A 232 -3.11 -15.14 14.57
N ARG A 233 -1.87 -15.40 15.03
CA ARG A 233 -1.10 -14.42 15.81
C ARG A 233 -0.89 -13.12 15.03
N ALA A 234 -0.53 -13.21 13.75
CA ALA A 234 -0.43 -12.04 12.90
C ALA A 234 -1.79 -11.32 12.74
N ALA A 235 -2.87 -12.06 12.43
CA ALA A 235 -4.21 -11.52 12.23
C ALA A 235 -4.76 -10.77 13.45
N ASP A 236 -4.50 -11.28 14.66
CA ASP A 236 -4.93 -10.66 15.94
C ASP A 236 -4.32 -9.26 16.16
N HIS A 237 -3.18 -9.00 15.50
CA HIS A 237 -2.44 -7.74 15.61
C HIS A 237 -2.47 -6.88 14.34
N MET A 238 -3.36 -7.17 13.40
CA MET A 238 -3.54 -6.36 12.18
C MET A 238 -4.71 -5.37 12.33
N GLU A 239 -4.69 -4.33 11.53
CA GLU A 239 -5.80 -3.41 11.35
C GLU A 239 -6.99 -4.12 10.67
N LYS A 240 -8.20 -3.62 10.91
CA LYS A 240 -9.40 -4.14 10.27
C LYS A 240 -9.31 -4.00 8.75
N GLY A 241 -9.55 -5.09 8.04
CA GLY A 241 -9.41 -5.12 6.58
C GLY A 241 -7.97 -5.15 6.07
N GLY A 242 -6.98 -5.23 6.99
CA GLY A 242 -5.55 -5.29 6.63
C GLY A 242 -5.25 -6.40 5.62
N ALA A 243 -4.44 -6.08 4.61
CA ALA A 243 -4.09 -7.00 3.53
C ALA A 243 -3.03 -8.03 3.98
N ALA A 244 -3.02 -9.19 3.31
CA ALA A 244 -2.05 -10.24 3.57
C ALA A 244 -1.55 -10.85 2.26
N TYR A 245 -0.22 -11.00 2.17
CA TYR A 245 0.47 -11.73 1.10
C TYR A 245 1.38 -12.78 1.73
N VAL A 246 1.17 -14.03 1.32
CA VAL A 246 1.90 -15.18 1.88
C VAL A 246 2.53 -15.98 0.75
N PHE A 247 3.85 -15.97 0.67
CA PHE A 247 4.60 -16.82 -0.25
C PHE A 247 4.52 -18.28 0.18
N HIS A 248 4.45 -19.20 -0.77
CA HIS A 248 4.38 -20.63 -0.45
C HIS A 248 4.84 -21.52 -1.61
N ALA A 249 5.18 -22.78 -1.30
CA ALA A 249 5.35 -23.78 -2.32
C ALA A 249 3.99 -24.25 -2.83
N ASP A 250 3.85 -24.44 -4.15
CA ASP A 250 2.60 -24.92 -4.76
C ASP A 250 2.20 -26.31 -4.25
N THR A 251 3.17 -27.17 -3.97
CA THR A 251 2.94 -28.54 -3.41
C THR A 251 2.24 -28.52 -2.05
N GLU A 252 2.43 -27.48 -1.25
CA GLU A 252 1.81 -27.27 0.07
C GLU A 252 0.62 -26.30 0.02
N GLY A 253 0.20 -25.90 -1.16
CA GLY A 253 -0.86 -24.92 -1.37
C GLY A 253 -2.18 -25.23 -0.65
N LEU A 254 -2.49 -26.51 -0.39
CA LEU A 254 -3.68 -26.90 0.36
C LEU A 254 -3.59 -26.46 1.84
N ASN A 255 -2.47 -26.77 2.51
CA ASN A 255 -2.24 -26.43 3.90
C ASN A 255 -2.19 -24.90 4.10
N PHE A 256 -1.51 -24.18 3.20
CA PHE A 256 -1.44 -22.73 3.23
C PHE A 256 -2.81 -22.08 3.05
N ARG A 257 -3.61 -22.48 2.04
CA ARG A 257 -4.94 -21.91 1.81
C ARG A 257 -5.90 -22.19 2.96
N ARG A 258 -5.88 -23.42 3.50
CA ARG A 258 -6.70 -23.79 4.65
C ARG A 258 -6.33 -22.96 5.88
N ALA A 259 -5.05 -22.88 6.25
CA ALA A 259 -4.59 -22.10 7.38
C ALA A 259 -4.89 -20.59 7.23
N PHE A 260 -4.74 -20.06 6.02
CA PHE A 260 -5.03 -18.66 5.71
C PHE A 260 -6.51 -18.30 5.95
N VAL A 261 -7.42 -19.13 5.44
CA VAL A 261 -8.87 -18.93 5.62
C VAL A 261 -9.28 -19.15 7.07
N ASP A 262 -8.78 -20.19 7.72
CA ASP A 262 -9.11 -20.53 9.10
C ASP A 262 -8.55 -19.53 10.11
N ALA A 263 -7.49 -18.77 9.75
CA ALA A 263 -6.98 -17.63 10.51
C ALA A 263 -7.83 -16.35 10.38
N GLY A 264 -8.89 -16.35 9.57
CA GLY A 264 -9.83 -15.23 9.43
C GLY A 264 -9.58 -14.32 8.22
N PHE A 265 -8.67 -14.68 7.33
CA PHE A 265 -8.46 -13.95 6.08
C PHE A 265 -9.47 -14.37 5.00
N HIS A 266 -9.97 -13.40 4.25
CA HIS A 266 -10.63 -13.67 2.98
C HIS A 266 -9.57 -13.95 1.92
N LEU A 267 -9.59 -15.13 1.33
CA LEU A 267 -8.72 -15.46 0.20
C LEU A 267 -9.28 -14.80 -1.08
N ALA A 268 -8.68 -13.69 -1.49
CA ALA A 268 -9.12 -12.93 -2.67
C ALA A 268 -8.51 -13.47 -3.98
N GLY A 269 -7.29 -14.04 -3.91
CA GLY A 269 -6.61 -14.58 -5.08
C GLY A 269 -5.30 -15.29 -4.75
N CYS A 270 -4.65 -15.78 -5.81
CA CYS A 270 -3.30 -16.29 -5.77
C CYS A 270 -2.51 -15.58 -6.85
N CYS A 271 -1.53 -14.77 -6.46
CA CYS A 271 -0.58 -14.14 -7.37
C CYS A 271 0.55 -15.13 -7.66
N ILE A 272 1.18 -14.98 -8.82
CA ILE A 272 2.23 -15.87 -9.30
C ILE A 272 3.48 -15.04 -9.60
N TRP A 273 4.50 -15.15 -8.77
CA TRP A 273 5.81 -14.63 -9.11
C TRP A 273 6.47 -15.51 -10.16
N VAL A 274 6.62 -14.99 -11.38
CA VAL A 274 7.32 -15.64 -12.49
C VAL A 274 8.79 -15.27 -12.41
N LYS A 275 9.64 -16.30 -12.32
CA LYS A 275 11.11 -16.17 -12.24
C LYS A 275 11.71 -16.13 -13.65
N ASP A 276 12.81 -15.40 -13.82
CA ASP A 276 13.56 -15.29 -15.08
C ASP A 276 14.24 -16.61 -15.48
N SER A 277 14.46 -17.52 -14.51
CA SER A 277 15.11 -18.82 -14.73
C SER A 277 14.34 -19.94 -14.03
N LEU A 278 14.31 -21.11 -14.64
CA LEU A 278 13.76 -22.33 -14.04
C LEU A 278 14.65 -22.85 -12.89
N VAL A 279 14.02 -23.57 -11.96
CA VAL A 279 14.73 -24.33 -10.92
C VAL A 279 14.81 -25.78 -11.37
N LEU A 280 16.02 -26.24 -11.69
CA LEU A 280 16.24 -27.61 -12.13
C LEU A 280 15.92 -28.60 -11.00
N GLY A 281 15.02 -29.51 -11.23
CA GLY A 281 14.57 -30.53 -10.28
C GLY A 281 14.37 -31.89 -10.95
N ARG A 282 13.85 -32.86 -10.17
CA ARG A 282 13.54 -34.22 -10.67
C ARG A 282 12.11 -34.36 -11.21
N SER A 283 11.34 -33.27 -11.20
CA SER A 283 9.95 -33.26 -11.71
C SER A 283 9.93 -33.20 -13.22
N ASP A 284 8.85 -33.70 -13.85
CA ASP A 284 8.63 -33.65 -15.29
C ASP A 284 8.55 -32.19 -15.79
N TYR A 285 7.88 -31.32 -15.04
CA TYR A 285 7.86 -29.89 -15.26
C TYR A 285 8.83 -29.19 -14.27
N GLN A 286 9.66 -28.30 -14.79
CA GLN A 286 10.59 -27.52 -13.97
C GLN A 286 9.90 -26.26 -13.43
N TRP A 287 10.08 -26.00 -12.13
CA TRP A 287 9.50 -24.87 -11.46
C TRP A 287 10.11 -23.55 -11.96
N GLN A 288 9.26 -22.64 -12.43
CA GLN A 288 9.66 -21.30 -12.88
C GLN A 288 8.80 -20.22 -12.21
N HIS A 289 8.03 -20.59 -11.20
CA HIS A 289 7.18 -19.66 -10.49
C HIS A 289 7.11 -19.98 -8.99
N GLU A 290 6.58 -19.02 -8.26
CA GLU A 290 6.27 -19.15 -6.83
C GLU A 290 4.91 -18.51 -6.57
N PRO A 291 3.94 -19.24 -5.99
CA PRO A 291 2.62 -18.68 -5.69
C PRO A 291 2.66 -17.83 -4.43
N VAL A 292 1.81 -16.81 -4.40
CA VAL A 292 1.61 -15.89 -3.28
C VAL A 292 0.12 -15.77 -3.00
N LEU A 293 -0.34 -16.24 -1.85
CA LEU A 293 -1.72 -16.01 -1.45
C LEU A 293 -1.94 -14.52 -1.23
N TYR A 294 -3.02 -14.00 -1.76
CA TYR A 294 -3.47 -12.64 -1.53
C TYR A 294 -4.85 -12.63 -0.90
N GLY A 295 -5.01 -11.82 0.12
CA GLY A 295 -6.28 -11.62 0.78
C GLY A 295 -6.24 -10.50 1.81
N PHE A 296 -7.26 -10.42 2.65
CA PHE A 296 -7.41 -9.40 3.68
C PHE A 296 -8.30 -9.89 4.82
N LEU A 297 -8.21 -9.28 5.99
CA LEU A 297 -9.08 -9.60 7.11
C LEU A 297 -10.54 -9.27 6.81
N GLN A 298 -11.46 -10.21 7.10
CA GLN A 298 -12.89 -10.05 6.82
C GLN A 298 -13.63 -9.07 7.75
N ASN A 299 -12.95 -8.50 8.72
CA ASN A 299 -13.53 -7.67 9.79
C ASN A 299 -13.63 -6.18 9.45
N GLY A 300 -13.33 -5.78 8.20
CA GLY A 300 -13.35 -4.40 7.76
C GLY A 300 -13.26 -4.22 6.25
N LYS A 301 -13.33 -2.98 5.79
CA LYS A 301 -13.10 -2.62 4.38
C LYS A 301 -11.60 -2.75 4.11
N HIS A 302 -11.22 -3.46 3.06
CA HIS A 302 -9.83 -3.60 2.68
C HIS A 302 -9.37 -2.37 1.88
N PRO A 303 -8.25 -1.73 2.26
CA PRO A 303 -7.67 -0.64 1.50
C PRO A 303 -6.90 -1.15 0.28
N TRP A 304 -6.98 -0.40 -0.82
CA TRP A 304 -6.20 -0.63 -2.04
C TRP A 304 -5.69 0.72 -2.55
N PHE A 305 -4.37 0.86 -2.69
CA PHE A 305 -3.69 2.13 -2.99
C PHE A 305 -3.04 2.13 -4.38
N SER A 306 -3.45 1.22 -5.25
CA SER A 306 -2.97 1.13 -6.62
C SER A 306 -4.16 1.16 -7.58
N ASP A 307 -3.86 1.23 -8.89
CA ASP A 307 -4.86 1.19 -9.94
C ASP A 307 -5.50 -0.21 -10.10
N ARG A 308 -6.50 -0.33 -10.97
CA ARG A 308 -7.17 -1.60 -11.31
C ARG A 308 -6.52 -2.37 -12.45
N LYS A 309 -5.33 -1.97 -12.89
CA LYS A 309 -4.55 -2.62 -13.96
C LYS A 309 -3.58 -3.67 -13.41
N GLN A 310 -3.45 -3.76 -12.08
CA GLN A 310 -2.59 -4.74 -11.42
C GLN A 310 -3.08 -6.16 -11.72
N THR A 311 -2.15 -7.07 -11.98
CA THR A 311 -2.46 -8.45 -12.38
C THR A 311 -1.90 -9.46 -11.39
N THR A 312 -2.41 -10.68 -11.45
CA THR A 312 -1.91 -11.79 -10.63
C THR A 312 -0.60 -12.40 -11.14
N ILE A 313 -0.08 -11.94 -12.27
CA ILE A 313 1.20 -12.42 -12.83
C ILE A 313 2.27 -11.37 -12.58
N TRP A 314 3.27 -11.72 -11.78
CA TRP A 314 4.33 -10.85 -11.32
C TRP A 314 5.66 -11.27 -11.92
N ASN A 315 6.22 -10.45 -12.83
CA ASN A 315 7.47 -10.71 -13.52
C ASN A 315 8.61 -9.94 -12.87
N PHE A 316 9.30 -10.57 -11.91
CA PHE A 316 10.46 -10.01 -11.24
C PHE A 316 11.65 -10.97 -11.37
N ALA A 317 12.82 -10.44 -11.72
CA ALA A 317 14.03 -11.22 -11.81
C ALA A 317 14.51 -11.68 -10.43
N LYS A 318 15.20 -12.80 -10.35
CA LYS A 318 15.87 -13.19 -9.11
C LYS A 318 17.07 -12.29 -8.82
N PRO A 319 17.43 -12.09 -7.52
CA PRO A 319 18.64 -11.38 -7.16
C PRO A 319 19.86 -12.05 -7.79
N LYS A 320 20.71 -11.29 -8.48
CA LYS A 320 21.85 -11.83 -9.22
C LYS A 320 22.86 -12.55 -8.32
N ARG A 321 23.13 -12.01 -7.12
CA ARG A 321 24.16 -12.49 -6.21
C ARG A 321 23.71 -13.65 -5.33
N ASN A 322 22.45 -13.67 -4.93
CA ASN A 322 21.86 -14.67 -4.04
C ASN A 322 20.90 -15.63 -4.75
N ALA A 323 21.06 -15.84 -6.05
CA ALA A 323 20.13 -16.62 -6.88
C ALA A 323 19.86 -18.06 -6.35
N ASN A 324 20.78 -18.60 -5.57
CA ASN A 324 20.69 -19.95 -5.00
C ASN A 324 20.20 -19.95 -3.52
N HIS A 325 19.97 -18.78 -2.90
CA HIS A 325 19.44 -18.69 -1.55
C HIS A 325 17.93 -18.52 -1.57
N PRO A 326 17.16 -19.47 -1.01
CA PRO A 326 15.69 -19.44 -1.04
C PRO A 326 15.10 -18.31 -0.19
N THR A 327 15.85 -17.85 0.82
CA THR A 327 15.39 -16.82 1.77
C THR A 327 15.61 -15.38 1.27
N CYS A 328 16.26 -15.18 0.10
CA CYS A 328 16.53 -13.86 -0.42
C CYS A 328 15.54 -13.55 -1.55
N LYS A 329 14.48 -12.82 -1.24
CA LYS A 329 13.53 -12.32 -2.24
C LYS A 329 14.04 -11.00 -2.83
N PRO A 330 13.80 -10.71 -4.13
CA PRO A 330 14.09 -9.40 -4.73
C PRO A 330 13.35 -8.28 -4.00
N LEU A 331 13.99 -7.13 -3.78
CA LEU A 331 13.37 -6.03 -3.06
C LEU A 331 12.21 -5.40 -3.85
N ASP A 332 12.33 -5.30 -5.16
CA ASP A 332 11.28 -4.81 -6.07
C ASP A 332 10.04 -5.72 -6.07
N LEU A 333 10.22 -7.04 -5.96
CA LEU A 333 9.12 -7.99 -5.79
C LEU A 333 8.33 -7.72 -4.52
N LEU A 334 9.00 -7.43 -3.40
CA LEU A 334 8.35 -7.17 -2.11
C LEU A 334 7.76 -5.74 -2.06
N ALA A 335 8.41 -4.79 -2.71
CA ALA A 335 7.93 -3.42 -2.85
C ALA A 335 6.58 -3.34 -3.56
N TYR A 336 6.35 -4.21 -4.54
CA TYR A 336 5.12 -4.21 -5.32
C TYR A 336 3.84 -4.44 -4.47
N PRO A 337 3.68 -5.51 -3.68
CA PRO A 337 2.53 -5.66 -2.79
C PRO A 337 2.49 -4.63 -1.65
N ILE A 338 3.64 -4.14 -1.17
CA ILE A 338 3.70 -3.08 -0.18
C ILE A 338 3.06 -1.80 -0.74
N GLY A 339 3.45 -1.36 -1.93
CA GLY A 339 2.88 -0.17 -2.59
C GLY A 339 1.39 -0.32 -2.90
N ASN A 340 0.96 -1.51 -3.34
CA ASN A 340 -0.45 -1.75 -3.66
C ASN A 340 -1.38 -1.71 -2.44
N SER A 341 -0.89 -2.07 -1.24
CA SER A 341 -1.73 -2.30 -0.06
C SER A 341 -1.40 -1.42 1.15
N THR A 342 -0.42 -0.51 1.04
CA THR A 342 -0.03 0.39 2.14
C THR A 342 0.33 1.77 1.63
N GLN A 343 0.23 2.77 2.50
CA GLN A 343 0.76 4.11 2.32
C GLN A 343 2.05 4.31 3.11
N GLU A 344 2.72 5.46 2.93
CA GLU A 344 3.88 5.84 3.75
C GLU A 344 3.56 5.80 5.24
N ASN A 345 4.56 5.46 6.04
CA ASN A 345 4.47 5.26 7.49
C ASN A 345 3.58 4.09 7.95
N ALA A 346 2.96 3.34 7.04
CA ALA A 346 2.20 2.13 7.38
C ALA A 346 3.12 1.06 8.01
N ILE A 347 2.54 0.22 8.85
CA ILE A 347 3.25 -0.89 9.48
C ILE A 347 3.06 -2.16 8.65
N VAL A 348 4.15 -2.72 8.18
CA VAL A 348 4.23 -4.02 7.53
C VAL A 348 4.77 -5.03 8.55
N VAL A 349 4.06 -6.12 8.78
CA VAL A 349 4.54 -7.21 9.63
C VAL A 349 5.03 -8.38 8.78
N ASP A 350 6.22 -8.86 9.11
CA ASP A 350 6.80 -10.09 8.54
C ASP A 350 7.23 -11.00 9.69
N THR A 351 6.52 -12.11 9.84
CA THR A 351 6.73 -13.05 10.95
C THR A 351 7.79 -14.12 10.66
N PHE A 352 8.40 -14.10 9.47
CA PHE A 352 9.47 -15.01 9.05
C PHE A 352 10.54 -14.24 8.27
N GLY A 353 11.34 -13.46 9.00
CA GLY A 353 12.25 -12.43 8.47
C GLY A 353 13.32 -12.92 7.49
N GLY A 354 13.82 -14.15 7.71
CA GLY A 354 14.84 -14.75 6.86
C GLY A 354 16.07 -13.84 6.68
N SER A 355 16.31 -13.38 5.47
CA SER A 355 17.42 -12.46 5.16
C SER A 355 17.10 -10.97 5.36
N GLY A 356 15.88 -10.60 5.77
CA GLY A 356 15.46 -9.22 6.02
C GLY A 356 15.01 -8.41 4.80
N SER A 357 14.75 -9.07 3.68
CA SER A 357 14.37 -8.36 2.43
C SER A 357 13.14 -7.47 2.61
N THR A 358 12.13 -7.90 3.38
CA THR A 358 10.93 -7.11 3.66
C THR A 358 11.27 -5.81 4.40
N MET A 359 12.19 -5.84 5.37
CA MET A 359 12.61 -4.65 6.10
C MET A 359 13.35 -3.67 5.17
N MET A 360 14.21 -4.16 4.28
CA MET A 360 14.95 -3.32 3.33
C MET A 360 14.00 -2.67 2.31
N ALA A 361 13.02 -3.41 1.81
CA ALA A 361 11.98 -2.84 0.95
C ALA A 361 11.16 -1.77 1.67
N CYS A 362 10.76 -2.01 2.93
CA CYS A 362 10.05 -1.04 3.75
C CYS A 362 10.86 0.24 4.00
N GLU A 363 12.18 0.12 4.24
CA GLU A 363 13.04 1.29 4.44
C GLU A 363 13.08 2.17 3.19
N GLN A 364 13.29 1.59 2.01
CA GLN A 364 13.33 2.33 0.76
C GLN A 364 11.97 2.98 0.41
N MET A 365 10.88 2.42 0.92
CA MET A 365 9.53 2.90 0.63
C MET A 365 8.93 3.79 1.74
N ASN A 366 9.67 4.21 2.73
CA ASN A 366 9.19 4.95 3.90
C ASN A 366 8.08 4.22 4.71
N ARG A 367 8.10 2.89 4.74
CA ARG A 367 7.23 2.09 5.60
C ARG A 367 7.99 1.64 6.84
N THR A 368 7.26 1.24 7.88
CA THR A 368 7.82 0.65 9.10
C THR A 368 7.67 -0.86 9.03
N CYS A 369 8.75 -1.61 9.14
CA CYS A 369 8.71 -3.07 9.20
C CYS A 369 8.80 -3.55 10.66
N PHE A 370 7.86 -4.40 11.06
CA PHE A 370 7.91 -5.18 12.29
C PHE A 370 8.20 -6.62 11.91
N MET A 371 9.40 -7.10 12.23
CA MET A 371 9.94 -8.36 11.73
C MET A 371 10.25 -9.33 12.85
N MET A 372 9.95 -10.59 12.64
CA MET A 372 10.33 -11.68 13.54
C MET A 372 11.22 -12.68 12.82
N GLU A 373 12.23 -13.16 13.50
CA GLU A 373 13.12 -14.21 13.00
C GLU A 373 13.49 -15.15 14.16
N LEU A 374 13.33 -16.46 13.93
CA LEU A 374 13.55 -17.47 14.97
C LEU A 374 15.04 -17.71 15.23
N ASP A 375 15.85 -17.68 14.18
CA ASP A 375 17.27 -17.98 14.24
C ASP A 375 18.10 -16.72 14.52
N GLY A 376 18.77 -16.66 15.67
CA GLY A 376 19.63 -15.53 16.06
C GLY A 376 20.73 -15.21 15.05
N LYS A 377 21.18 -16.21 14.26
CA LYS A 377 22.15 -16.00 13.19
C LYS A 377 21.56 -15.20 12.03
N TYR A 378 20.36 -15.57 11.58
CA TYR A 378 19.63 -14.80 10.58
C TYR A 378 19.24 -13.43 11.11
N ALA A 379 18.80 -13.32 12.37
CA ALA A 379 18.51 -12.03 12.99
C ALA A 379 19.75 -11.12 13.01
N SER A 380 20.96 -11.68 13.30
CA SER A 380 22.22 -10.92 13.20
C SER A 380 22.55 -10.48 11.76
N VAL A 381 22.19 -11.31 10.77
CA VAL A 381 22.32 -10.97 9.34
C VAL A 381 21.39 -9.80 8.97
N ILE A 382 20.14 -9.80 9.44
CA ILE A 382 19.17 -8.71 9.19
C ILE A 382 19.73 -7.37 9.70
N LEU A 383 20.29 -7.36 10.91
CA LEU A 383 20.87 -6.14 11.49
C LEU A 383 22.09 -5.62 10.71
N ARG A 384 22.99 -6.51 10.27
CA ARG A 384 24.11 -6.11 9.40
C ARG A 384 23.65 -5.57 8.07
N ARG A 385 22.68 -6.23 7.44
CA ARG A 385 22.08 -5.79 6.18
C ARG A 385 21.41 -4.42 6.30
N ALA A 386 20.75 -4.16 7.45
CA ALA A 386 20.14 -2.87 7.75
C ALA A 386 21.17 -1.74 7.74
N VAL A 387 22.33 -1.96 8.35
CA VAL A 387 23.44 -0.98 8.33
C VAL A 387 23.99 -0.80 6.92
N GLU A 388 24.20 -1.87 6.16
CA GLU A 388 24.65 -1.80 4.76
C GLU A 388 23.65 -1.08 3.84
N ASN A 389 22.37 -1.10 4.17
CA ASN A 389 21.30 -0.38 3.47
C ASN A 389 21.07 1.06 4.00
N GLY A 390 21.96 1.57 4.87
CA GLY A 390 22.00 2.97 5.25
C GLY A 390 21.27 3.33 6.55
N ILE A 391 20.76 2.36 7.30
CA ILE A 391 20.26 2.62 8.67
C ILE A 391 21.47 2.87 9.57
N GLY A 392 21.50 4.04 10.24
CA GLY A 392 22.62 4.42 11.12
C GLY A 392 22.83 3.39 12.24
N PRO A 393 24.04 2.86 12.44
CA PRO A 393 24.30 1.91 13.52
C PRO A 393 24.04 2.49 14.91
N GLU A 394 24.03 3.81 15.07
CA GLU A 394 23.64 4.54 16.28
C GLU A 394 22.13 4.47 16.56
N ASP A 395 21.32 4.21 15.55
CA ASP A 395 19.86 4.06 15.64
C ASP A 395 19.44 2.59 15.86
N ILE A 396 20.43 1.69 16.04
CA ILE A 396 20.19 0.26 16.26
C ILE A 396 20.62 -0.12 17.66
N PHE A 397 19.68 -0.64 18.44
CA PHE A 397 19.95 -1.12 19.80
C PHE A 397 18.97 -2.21 20.23
N VAL A 398 19.41 -3.05 21.18
CA VAL A 398 18.58 -4.06 21.84
C VAL A 398 18.25 -3.62 23.27
N ASP A 399 17.05 -3.96 23.75
CA ASP A 399 16.68 -3.86 25.16
C ASP A 399 16.81 -5.25 25.81
N ARG A 400 17.78 -5.40 26.70
CA ARG A 400 17.97 -6.60 27.51
C ARG A 400 17.76 -6.27 28.98
N GLY A 401 16.59 -6.62 29.50
CA GLY A 401 16.28 -6.42 30.92
C GLY A 401 16.15 -4.95 31.35
N GLY A 402 15.78 -4.04 30.46
CA GLY A 402 15.66 -2.60 30.70
C GLY A 402 16.95 -1.81 30.42
N GLU A 403 18.01 -2.47 29.97
CA GLU A 403 19.26 -1.84 29.54
C GLU A 403 19.31 -1.79 28.00
N LYS A 404 19.53 -0.60 27.44
CA LYS A 404 19.72 -0.42 26.00
C LYS A 404 21.17 -0.63 25.62
N ILE A 405 21.45 -1.70 24.88
CA ILE A 405 22.78 -2.05 24.41
C ILE A 405 22.87 -1.68 22.92
N PRO A 406 23.80 -0.79 22.53
CA PRO A 406 24.00 -0.42 21.13
C PRO A 406 24.47 -1.62 20.29
N TYR A 407 24.01 -1.68 19.03
CA TYR A 407 24.47 -2.63 18.03
C TYR A 407 26.00 -2.68 17.90
N THR A 408 26.62 -1.49 17.88
CA THR A 408 28.08 -1.35 17.72
C THR A 408 28.89 -2.03 18.81
N ASP A 409 28.36 -2.14 20.02
CA ASP A 409 29.07 -2.74 21.15
C ASP A 409 29.02 -4.27 21.03
N LEU A 410 27.85 -4.85 20.72
CA LEU A 410 27.70 -6.28 20.54
C LEU A 410 28.45 -6.81 19.31
N VAL A 411 28.50 -6.06 18.22
CA VAL A 411 29.28 -6.46 17.04
C VAL A 411 30.75 -6.45 17.32
N LYS A 412 31.29 -5.47 18.07
CA LYS A 412 32.69 -5.42 18.48
C LYS A 412 33.07 -6.61 19.33
N GLU A 413 32.22 -7.04 20.27
CA GLU A 413 32.49 -8.19 21.14
C GLU A 413 32.72 -9.49 20.37
N VAL A 414 31.98 -9.69 19.26
CA VAL A 414 32.09 -10.94 18.47
C VAL A 414 33.05 -10.85 17.29
N GLU A 415 33.48 -9.65 16.87
CA GLU A 415 34.40 -9.44 15.74
C GLU A 415 35.85 -9.12 16.17
N LEU A 416 36.10 -8.81 17.46
CA LEU A 416 37.43 -8.70 17.99
C LEU A 416 37.99 -10.12 18.20
N PRO A 417 39.18 -10.48 17.67
CA PRO A 417 39.84 -11.70 18.01
C PRO A 417 40.15 -11.69 19.52
N ASP A 418 39.91 -12.83 20.21
CA ASP A 418 40.35 -13.02 21.59
C ASP A 418 41.82 -12.61 21.68
N GLU A 419 42.14 -11.48 22.35
CA GLU A 419 43.49 -11.18 22.77
C GLU A 419 43.87 -12.22 23.82
N GLN A 420 44.53 -13.30 23.36
CA GLN A 420 45.28 -14.24 24.21
C GLN A 420 46.74 -13.82 24.26
#